data_67cad401c3c3754c788e5e708ee86d5d
#
_entry.id   67cad401c3c3754c788e5e708ee86d5d
#
_cell.length_a   1.000
_cell.length_b   1.000
_cell.length_c   1.000
_cell.angle_alpha   90.00
_cell.angle_beta   90.00
_cell.angle_gamma   90.00
#
_symmetry.space_group_name_H-M   'P 1'
#
loop_
_entity.id
_entity.type
_entity.pdbx_description
1 polymer ?
#
loop_
_entity_poly.entity_id
_entity_poly.type
_entity_poly.pdbx_seq_one_letter_code
_entity_poly.pdbx_strand_id
1 'polypeptide(L)'
;MDLGVIITPLDENNQKFKVEMITGERSPVILTRSGQDNWNVENTGKWSISDEEYQKLGKAIDAYLNNLFCMRSMLVLTDFSDAALNAAYYAAALSHQLGTTCMFLYHSYRSSPVNTYMPMSIPPEAIDTQKESLEHLNKLKDKLQVLVNKETVIQIRTDERPLVSAVNLLSEQQHIGLIVMGITGKSNLEQILIGSNAIKIAKESSVPLLIIPKDAKFESIKRVLFACDLKKVLKTTPVQTIKSFIHALGAKLFILNVADNQLVFNADNTEEQLKLHELWDSENAEYHYIDSEDTAEGIMKFADEHDIQLVITVPKKYGFFESLFHRTVTKKLSYHSHIPLLLLEEGI
;
A
#
# COMPACT_ATOMS: atom_id res chain seq x y z
N MET A 1 2.07 22.28 -18.03
CA MET A 1 3.13 21.47 -18.66
C MET A 1 3.61 20.50 -17.61
N ASP A 2 3.31 19.21 -17.77
CA ASP A 2 3.90 18.21 -16.92
C ASP A 2 5.34 17.96 -17.39
N LEU A 3 6.28 18.48 -16.64
CA LEU A 3 7.69 18.26 -16.90
C LEU A 3 8.08 16.94 -16.22
N GLY A 4 8.27 15.89 -17.01
CA GLY A 4 8.88 14.67 -16.49
C GLY A 4 10.31 14.96 -16.04
N VAL A 5 10.63 14.68 -14.77
CA VAL A 5 11.96 14.90 -14.21
C VAL A 5 12.47 13.66 -13.50
N ILE A 6 13.78 13.44 -13.55
CA ILE A 6 14.48 12.43 -12.75
C ILE A 6 15.09 13.14 -11.57
N ILE A 7 14.82 12.65 -10.36
CA ILE A 7 15.32 13.19 -9.10
C ILE A 7 16.31 12.18 -8.50
N THR A 8 17.55 12.60 -8.29
CA THR A 8 18.62 11.77 -7.75
C THR A 8 19.18 12.40 -6.49
N PRO A 9 19.15 11.74 -5.32
CA PRO A 9 19.80 12.24 -4.12
C PRO A 9 21.32 12.31 -4.33
N LEU A 10 21.95 13.37 -3.85
CA LEU A 10 23.39 13.59 -3.94
C LEU A 10 24.11 13.42 -2.60
N ASP A 11 23.37 13.30 -1.50
CA ASP A 11 23.89 13.07 -0.16
C ASP A 11 23.10 12.02 0.61
N GLU A 12 23.73 11.39 1.60
CA GLU A 12 23.12 10.32 2.43
C GLU A 12 21.98 10.86 3.32
N ASN A 13 21.94 12.16 3.59
CA ASN A 13 20.94 12.80 4.44
C ASN A 13 19.71 13.31 3.67
N ASN A 14 19.65 13.11 2.36
CA ASN A 14 18.59 13.60 1.50
C ASN A 14 18.32 15.11 1.64
N GLN A 15 19.40 15.90 1.74
CA GLN A 15 19.33 17.35 1.81
C GLN A 15 19.65 18.00 0.47
N LYS A 16 20.28 17.25 -0.45
CA LYS A 16 20.74 17.75 -1.73
C LYS A 16 20.32 16.80 -2.85
N PHE A 17 19.70 17.36 -3.89
CA PHE A 17 19.15 16.59 -5.00
C PHE A 17 19.57 17.15 -6.35
N LYS A 18 19.88 16.24 -7.26
CA LYS A 18 20.04 16.52 -8.68
C LYS A 18 18.71 16.27 -9.38
N VAL A 19 18.24 17.23 -10.14
CA VAL A 19 17.00 17.13 -10.92
C VAL A 19 17.32 17.27 -12.39
N GLU A 20 16.96 16.30 -13.19
CA GLU A 20 17.19 16.23 -14.63
C GLU A 20 15.86 16.12 -15.36
N MET A 21 15.71 16.79 -16.49
CA MET A 21 14.54 16.59 -17.36
C MET A 21 14.65 15.28 -18.14
N ILE A 22 13.55 14.54 -18.24
CA ILE A 22 13.49 13.28 -19.03
C ILE A 22 13.66 13.56 -20.52
N THR A 23 13.21 14.71 -20.99
CA THR A 23 13.32 15.09 -22.39
C THR A 23 14.08 16.43 -22.54
N GLY A 24 15.24 16.40 -23.18
CA GLY A 24 15.98 17.59 -23.61
C GLY A 24 17.40 17.69 -23.07
N GLU A 25 18.26 18.40 -23.83
CA GLU A 25 19.67 18.67 -23.52
C GLU A 25 19.85 19.79 -22.47
N ARG A 26 19.15 19.72 -21.34
CA ARG A 26 19.28 20.72 -20.28
C ARG A 26 20.20 20.23 -19.17
N SER A 27 21.10 21.09 -18.75
CA SER A 27 21.98 20.80 -17.60
C SER A 27 21.14 20.55 -16.35
N PRO A 28 21.55 19.62 -15.48
CA PRO A 28 20.79 19.32 -14.25
C PRO A 28 20.72 20.53 -13.32
N VAL A 29 19.62 20.63 -12.59
CA VAL A 29 19.45 21.59 -11.50
C VAL A 29 19.82 20.90 -10.19
N ILE A 30 20.51 21.62 -9.31
CA ILE A 30 20.81 21.14 -7.96
C ILE A 30 19.98 21.92 -6.98
N LEU A 31 19.12 21.20 -6.25
CA LEU A 31 18.29 21.73 -5.18
C LEU A 31 18.84 21.29 -3.83
N THR A 32 18.92 22.22 -2.91
CA THR A 32 19.35 21.96 -1.52
C THR A 32 18.26 22.39 -0.57
N ARG A 33 17.95 21.55 0.39
CA ARG A 33 16.95 21.83 1.43
C ARG A 33 17.52 22.82 2.45
N SER A 34 16.79 23.90 2.70
CA SER A 34 17.11 24.89 3.74
C SER A 34 15.98 25.00 4.76
N GLY A 35 15.88 24.02 5.69
CA GLY A 35 14.80 23.95 6.68
C GLY A 35 13.67 22.99 6.30
N GLN A 36 12.55 23.02 7.04
CA GLN A 36 11.48 22.05 6.87
C GLN A 36 10.68 22.18 5.55
N ASP A 37 10.55 23.40 5.00
CA ASP A 37 9.68 23.65 3.83
C ASP A 37 10.32 24.53 2.75
N ASN A 38 11.60 24.85 2.85
CA ASN A 38 12.27 25.73 1.89
C ASN A 38 13.36 25.03 1.11
N TRP A 39 13.35 25.24 -0.20
CA TRP A 39 14.32 24.71 -1.12
C TRP A 39 15.11 25.83 -1.79
N ASN A 40 16.42 25.70 -1.81
CA ASN A 40 17.34 26.61 -2.49
C ASN A 40 17.89 25.95 -3.74
N VAL A 41 18.10 26.75 -4.77
CA VAL A 41 18.74 26.32 -6.01
C VAL A 41 20.23 26.68 -5.93
N GLU A 42 21.09 25.65 -5.91
CA GLU A 42 22.55 25.89 -5.98
C GLU A 42 23.03 26.08 -7.41
N ASN A 43 22.37 25.41 -8.36
CA ASN A 43 22.71 25.53 -9.77
C ASN A 43 21.42 25.45 -10.59
N THR A 44 21.11 26.52 -11.30
CA THR A 44 19.93 26.60 -12.15
C THR A 44 20.09 25.84 -13.47
N GLY A 45 21.30 25.40 -13.78
CA GLY A 45 21.56 24.84 -15.11
C GLY A 45 21.22 25.90 -16.20
N LYS A 46 20.58 25.44 -17.24
CA LYS A 46 19.98 26.31 -18.29
C LYS A 46 18.44 26.31 -18.20
N TRP A 47 17.90 26.14 -17.01
CA TRP A 47 16.46 26.11 -16.79
C TRP A 47 15.94 27.55 -16.61
N SER A 48 14.91 27.89 -17.39
CA SER A 48 14.20 29.16 -17.26
C SER A 48 12.87 28.88 -16.56
N ILE A 49 12.93 28.58 -15.25
CA ILE A 49 11.77 28.38 -14.40
C ILE A 49 11.81 29.39 -13.24
N SER A 50 10.64 29.77 -12.79
CA SER A 50 10.47 30.74 -11.70
C SER A 50 10.79 30.14 -10.33
N ASP A 51 11.01 30.99 -9.32
CA ASP A 51 11.17 30.53 -7.95
C ASP A 51 9.97 29.73 -7.45
N GLU A 52 8.75 30.08 -7.88
CA GLU A 52 7.54 29.33 -7.54
C GLU A 52 7.56 27.90 -8.11
N GLU A 53 8.08 27.72 -9.32
CA GLU A 53 8.21 26.40 -9.94
C GLU A 53 9.30 25.57 -9.26
N TYR A 54 10.41 26.18 -8.80
CA TYR A 54 11.41 25.51 -7.97
C TYR A 54 10.84 25.07 -6.63
N GLN A 55 10.00 25.88 -5.98
CA GLN A 55 9.32 25.49 -4.75
C GLN A 55 8.32 24.35 -4.97
N LYS A 56 7.60 24.33 -6.09
CA LYS A 56 6.72 23.20 -6.48
C LYS A 56 7.53 21.93 -6.69
N LEU A 57 8.70 22.04 -7.33
CA LEU A 57 9.59 20.91 -7.53
C LEU A 57 10.17 20.40 -6.19
N GLY A 58 10.56 21.30 -5.29
CA GLY A 58 10.98 20.95 -3.93
C GLY A 58 9.88 20.22 -3.14
N LYS A 59 8.64 20.71 -3.20
CA LYS A 59 7.49 20.03 -2.60
C LYS A 59 7.23 18.64 -3.20
N ALA A 60 7.46 18.46 -4.49
CA ALA A 60 7.37 17.14 -5.13
C ALA A 60 8.48 16.20 -4.64
N ILE A 61 9.70 16.73 -4.40
CA ILE A 61 10.79 15.97 -3.77
C ILE A 61 10.42 15.61 -2.33
N ASP A 62 9.85 16.54 -1.56
CA ASP A 62 9.38 16.26 -0.20
C ASP A 62 8.31 15.19 -0.17
N ALA A 63 7.34 15.25 -1.09
CA ALA A 63 6.30 14.24 -1.23
C ALA A 63 6.89 12.86 -1.60
N TYR A 64 7.87 12.83 -2.51
CA TYR A 64 8.58 11.61 -2.88
C TYR A 64 9.37 11.03 -1.70
N LEU A 65 10.10 11.88 -0.98
CA LEU A 65 10.84 11.47 0.22
C LEU A 65 9.90 11.02 1.34
N ASN A 66 8.81 11.74 1.56
CA ASN A 66 7.81 11.36 2.55
C ASN A 66 7.20 10.00 2.20
N ASN A 67 6.94 9.71 0.94
CA ASN A 67 6.50 8.39 0.51
C ASN A 67 7.57 7.30 0.73
N LEU A 68 8.85 7.60 0.46
CA LEU A 68 9.96 6.71 0.81
C LEU A 68 10.13 6.56 2.33
N PHE A 69 9.99 7.64 3.10
CA PHE A 69 10.01 7.62 4.56
C PHE A 69 8.76 6.94 5.15
N CYS A 70 7.60 7.07 4.51
CA CYS A 70 6.37 6.43 4.95
C CYS A 70 6.48 4.90 4.99
N MET A 71 7.19 4.26 4.04
CA MET A 71 7.38 2.81 4.07
C MET A 71 8.26 2.32 5.22
N ARG A 72 8.99 3.21 5.91
CA ARG A 72 9.79 2.86 7.08
C ARG A 72 8.96 2.55 8.32
N SER A 73 7.69 2.95 8.35
CA SER A 73 6.77 2.66 9.45
C SER A 73 5.61 1.79 8.98
N MET A 74 5.44 0.63 9.62
CA MET A 74 4.33 -0.30 9.35
C MET A 74 3.38 -0.36 10.54
N LEU A 75 2.07 -0.43 10.27
CA LEU A 75 1.03 -0.71 11.25
C LEU A 75 0.46 -2.11 10.98
N VAL A 76 0.75 -3.05 11.83
CA VAL A 76 0.28 -4.43 11.74
C VAL A 76 -0.93 -4.61 12.65
N LEU A 77 -2.07 -4.88 12.06
CA LEU A 77 -3.34 -5.08 12.76
C LEU A 77 -3.49 -6.56 13.15
N THR A 78 -3.84 -6.81 14.40
CA THR A 78 -4.03 -8.18 14.88
C THR A 78 -5.26 -8.32 15.76
N ASP A 79 -5.99 -9.41 15.58
CA ASP A 79 -7.02 -9.94 16.46
C ASP A 79 -6.58 -11.29 17.08
N PHE A 80 -5.28 -11.59 16.94
CA PHE A 80 -4.63 -12.81 17.38
C PHE A 80 -5.12 -14.09 16.69
N SER A 81 -5.93 -14.00 15.65
CA SER A 81 -6.29 -15.14 14.80
C SER A 81 -5.07 -15.65 14.02
N ASP A 82 -5.14 -16.90 13.55
CA ASP A 82 -4.07 -17.49 12.74
C ASP A 82 -3.72 -16.63 11.50
N ALA A 83 -4.73 -16.05 10.87
CA ALA A 83 -4.52 -15.17 9.72
C ALA A 83 -3.81 -13.87 10.10
N ALA A 84 -4.19 -13.25 11.23
CA ALA A 84 -3.52 -12.05 11.74
C ALA A 84 -2.09 -12.35 12.20
N LEU A 85 -1.85 -13.52 12.80
CA LEU A 85 -0.52 -13.98 13.14
C LEU A 85 0.33 -14.20 11.88
N ASN A 86 -0.21 -14.88 10.86
CA ASN A 86 0.48 -15.05 9.58
C ASN A 86 0.85 -13.69 8.96
N ALA A 87 -0.09 -12.72 8.96
CA ALA A 87 0.18 -11.37 8.47
C ALA A 87 1.29 -10.66 9.24
N ALA A 88 1.35 -10.84 10.56
CA ALA A 88 2.42 -10.27 11.39
C ALA A 88 3.79 -10.88 11.07
N TYR A 89 3.87 -12.20 10.87
CA TYR A 89 5.09 -12.87 10.42
C TYR A 89 5.50 -12.45 9.01
N TYR A 90 4.53 -12.32 8.10
CA TYR A 90 4.77 -11.83 6.75
C TYR A 90 5.33 -10.39 6.77
N ALA A 91 4.70 -9.50 7.56
CA ALA A 91 5.16 -8.11 7.73
C ALA A 91 6.59 -8.03 8.30
N ALA A 92 6.93 -8.89 9.27
CA ALA A 92 8.27 -8.97 9.82
C ALA A 92 9.30 -9.37 8.76
N ALA A 93 8.99 -10.36 7.92
CA ALA A 93 9.87 -10.75 6.82
C ALA A 93 9.97 -9.67 5.73
N LEU A 94 8.83 -9.06 5.35
CA LEU A 94 8.77 -7.96 4.36
C LEU A 94 9.53 -6.72 4.83
N SER A 95 9.62 -6.48 6.16
CA SER A 95 10.33 -5.34 6.74
C SER A 95 11.79 -5.26 6.30
N HIS A 96 12.44 -6.40 6.06
CA HIS A 96 13.82 -6.45 5.53
C HIS A 96 13.90 -5.87 4.12
N GLN A 97 12.97 -6.22 3.26
CA GLN A 97 12.99 -5.79 1.86
C GLN A 97 12.60 -4.31 1.72
N LEU A 98 11.66 -3.83 2.55
CA LEU A 98 11.24 -2.43 2.55
C LEU A 98 12.14 -1.51 3.40
N GLY A 99 13.12 -2.04 4.14
CA GLY A 99 13.95 -1.25 5.03
C GLY A 99 13.15 -0.58 6.17
N THR A 100 12.14 -1.30 6.70
CA THR A 100 11.28 -0.79 7.78
C THR A 100 12.07 -0.57 9.05
N THR A 101 11.96 0.61 9.64
CA THR A 101 12.64 0.97 10.90
C THR A 101 11.72 0.94 12.12
N CYS A 102 10.40 1.05 11.90
CA CYS A 102 9.41 0.98 12.98
C CYS A 102 8.21 0.12 12.58
N MET A 103 7.82 -0.80 13.45
CA MET A 103 6.64 -1.64 13.29
C MET A 103 5.73 -1.48 14.50
N PHE A 104 4.49 -1.07 14.28
CA PHE A 104 3.48 -0.96 15.31
C PHE A 104 2.57 -2.19 15.25
N LEU A 105 2.50 -2.96 16.33
CA LEU A 105 1.51 -4.01 16.50
C LEU A 105 0.29 -3.41 17.20
N TYR A 106 -0.86 -3.49 16.56
CA TYR A 106 -2.07 -2.88 17.07
C TYR A 106 -3.21 -3.88 17.22
N HIS A 107 -3.84 -3.85 18.38
CA HIS A 107 -5.09 -4.57 18.66
C HIS A 107 -6.13 -3.62 19.23
N SER A 108 -7.33 -3.60 18.63
CA SER A 108 -8.50 -2.90 19.17
C SER A 108 -9.31 -3.89 20.00
N TYR A 109 -9.32 -3.71 21.32
CA TYR A 109 -10.21 -4.50 22.16
C TYR A 109 -11.54 -3.78 22.33
N ARG A 110 -12.62 -4.53 22.38
CA ARG A 110 -13.94 -4.00 22.74
C ARG A 110 -14.25 -4.43 24.16
N SER A 111 -14.44 -3.46 25.05
CA SER A 111 -15.18 -3.73 26.26
C SER A 111 -16.62 -4.08 25.85
N SER A 112 -17.11 -5.25 26.23
CA SER A 112 -18.53 -5.58 26.06
C SER A 112 -19.35 -4.49 26.72
N PRO A 113 -20.40 -3.95 26.05
CA PRO A 113 -21.27 -3.00 26.72
C PRO A 113 -21.96 -3.74 27.87
N VAL A 114 -21.51 -3.48 29.09
CA VAL A 114 -22.25 -3.87 30.28
C VAL A 114 -23.56 -3.09 30.23
N ASN A 115 -24.68 -3.79 30.31
CA ASN A 115 -26.01 -3.18 30.47
C ASN A 115 -25.99 -2.33 31.75
N THR A 116 -25.67 -1.06 31.60
CA THR A 116 -25.49 -0.12 32.71
C THR A 116 -26.81 0.49 33.10
N TYR A 117 -27.40 -0.11 34.13
CA TYR A 117 -28.29 0.64 35.03
C TYR A 117 -27.56 1.10 36.31
N MET A 118 -26.23 1.19 36.32
CA MET A 118 -25.47 1.71 37.44
C MET A 118 -24.47 2.80 37.06
N PRO A 119 -24.43 3.89 37.82
CA PRO A 119 -23.52 5.01 37.54
C PRO A 119 -22.10 4.70 38.03
N MET A 120 -21.15 4.99 37.16
CA MET A 120 -19.76 5.32 37.45
C MET A 120 -18.92 4.31 38.28
N SER A 121 -18.48 3.27 37.64
CA SER A 121 -17.15 2.68 37.88
C SER A 121 -16.69 2.02 36.57
N ILE A 122 -15.40 2.13 36.24
CA ILE A 122 -14.80 1.41 35.10
C ILE A 122 -15.07 -0.09 35.36
N PRO A 123 -15.73 -0.80 34.42
CA PRO A 123 -16.01 -2.21 34.66
C PRO A 123 -14.70 -2.96 34.89
N PRO A 124 -14.61 -3.83 35.89
CA PRO A 124 -13.41 -4.65 36.13
C PRO A 124 -12.99 -5.46 34.88
N GLU A 125 -13.97 -5.88 34.07
CA GLU A 125 -13.77 -6.62 32.81
C GLU A 125 -13.03 -5.82 31.72
N ALA A 126 -13.14 -4.47 31.71
CA ALA A 126 -12.42 -3.63 30.75
C ALA A 126 -10.91 -3.56 31.05
N ILE A 127 -10.55 -3.63 32.33
CA ILE A 127 -9.16 -3.62 32.76
C ILE A 127 -8.48 -4.96 32.44
N ASP A 128 -9.23 -6.06 32.58
CA ASP A 128 -8.72 -7.39 32.25
C ASP A 128 -8.51 -7.54 30.72
N THR A 129 -9.43 -7.07 29.90
CA THR A 129 -9.30 -7.14 28.42
C THR A 129 -8.12 -6.32 27.90
N GLN A 130 -7.84 -5.14 28.46
CA GLN A 130 -6.66 -4.35 28.08
C GLN A 130 -5.37 -5.07 28.47
N LYS A 131 -5.31 -5.61 29.69
CA LYS A 131 -4.15 -6.34 30.20
C LYS A 131 -3.86 -7.59 29.37
N GLU A 132 -4.89 -8.39 29.08
CA GLU A 132 -4.77 -9.56 28.21
C GLU A 132 -4.29 -9.19 26.81
N SER A 133 -4.82 -8.11 26.24
CA SER A 133 -4.39 -7.59 24.92
C SER A 133 -2.92 -7.20 24.94
N LEU A 134 -2.45 -6.51 25.97
CA LEU A 134 -1.05 -6.15 26.14
C LEU A 134 -0.15 -7.36 26.31
N GLU A 135 -0.58 -8.37 27.07
CA GLU A 135 0.19 -9.62 27.24
C GLU A 135 0.33 -10.37 25.92
N HIS A 136 -0.75 -10.48 25.13
CA HIS A 136 -0.71 -11.12 23.82
C HIS A 136 0.16 -10.34 22.84
N LEU A 137 0.06 -9.00 22.81
CA LEU A 137 0.90 -8.15 21.97
C LEU A 137 2.38 -8.26 22.34
N ASN A 138 2.72 -8.30 23.63
CA ASN A 138 4.10 -8.50 24.06
C ASN A 138 4.65 -9.87 23.62
N LYS A 139 3.88 -10.94 23.81
CA LYS A 139 4.26 -12.29 23.33
C LYS A 139 4.48 -12.32 21.82
N LEU A 140 3.64 -11.62 21.06
CA LEU A 140 3.79 -11.51 19.61
C LEU A 140 5.04 -10.69 19.26
N LYS A 141 5.24 -9.53 19.91
CA LYS A 141 6.45 -8.71 19.74
C LYS A 141 7.72 -9.52 19.96
N ASP A 142 7.81 -10.29 21.06
CA ASP A 142 9.00 -11.10 21.37
C ASP A 142 9.30 -12.11 20.27
N LYS A 143 8.26 -12.74 19.69
CA LYS A 143 8.39 -13.65 18.55
C LYS A 143 8.87 -12.96 17.28
N LEU A 144 8.39 -11.75 17.00
CA LEU A 144 8.73 -11.01 15.79
C LEU A 144 10.08 -10.30 15.89
N GLN A 145 10.53 -9.93 17.11
CA GLN A 145 11.78 -9.18 17.29
C GLN A 145 13.01 -9.92 16.79
N VAL A 146 12.97 -11.26 16.78
CA VAL A 146 14.07 -12.09 16.24
C VAL A 146 14.01 -12.26 14.73
N LEU A 147 12.91 -11.83 14.10
CA LEU A 147 12.67 -11.97 12.66
C LEU A 147 12.85 -10.66 11.89
N VAL A 148 12.82 -9.52 12.55
CA VAL A 148 13.05 -8.21 11.92
C VAL A 148 14.52 -7.82 11.97
N ASN A 149 14.90 -6.80 11.21
CA ASN A 149 16.25 -6.22 11.29
C ASN A 149 16.54 -5.70 12.69
N LYS A 150 17.81 -5.73 13.10
CA LYS A 150 18.26 -5.22 14.41
C LYS A 150 17.89 -3.75 14.64
N GLU A 151 17.78 -2.99 13.58
CA GLU A 151 17.42 -1.58 13.60
C GLU A 151 15.90 -1.34 13.65
N THR A 152 15.10 -2.39 13.40
CA THR A 152 13.64 -2.28 13.43
C THR A 152 13.12 -2.30 14.86
N VAL A 153 12.49 -1.22 15.27
CA VAL A 153 11.84 -1.11 16.58
C VAL A 153 10.40 -1.58 16.49
N ILE A 154 10.03 -2.59 17.29
CA ILE A 154 8.63 -3.03 17.40
C ILE A 154 7.98 -2.36 18.59
N GLN A 155 6.91 -1.61 18.35
CA GLN A 155 6.08 -0.96 19.37
C GLN A 155 4.70 -1.63 19.42
N ILE A 156 4.11 -1.67 20.60
CA ILE A 156 2.75 -2.20 20.77
C ILE A 156 1.78 -1.06 21.10
N ARG A 157 0.56 -1.14 20.59
CA ARG A 157 -0.53 -0.20 20.85
C ARG A 157 -1.84 -0.97 20.98
N THR A 158 -2.65 -0.58 21.92
CA THR A 158 -4.00 -1.12 22.09
C THR A 158 -4.92 -0.07 22.72
N ASP A 159 -6.14 -0.02 22.27
CA ASP A 159 -7.19 0.84 22.85
C ASP A 159 -8.60 0.32 22.48
N GLU A 160 -9.65 1.00 23.00
CA GLU A 160 -11.06 0.64 22.78
C GLU A 160 -11.69 1.27 21.53
N ARG A 161 -10.93 2.06 20.78
CA ARG A 161 -11.49 2.79 19.62
C ARG A 161 -11.95 1.84 18.55
N PRO A 162 -12.98 2.25 17.76
CA PRO A 162 -13.29 1.56 16.52
C PRO A 162 -12.05 1.49 15.62
N LEU A 163 -11.80 0.31 15.05
CA LEU A 163 -10.56 0.00 14.34
C LEU A 163 -10.15 1.06 13.32
N VAL A 164 -11.09 1.50 12.47
CA VAL A 164 -10.81 2.50 11.42
C VAL A 164 -10.37 3.84 12.00
N SER A 165 -11.06 4.31 13.06
CA SER A 165 -10.70 5.57 13.74
C SER A 165 -9.31 5.49 14.38
N ALA A 166 -8.98 4.33 14.97
CA ALA A 166 -7.67 4.10 15.56
C ALA A 166 -6.56 4.05 14.49
N VAL A 167 -6.83 3.36 13.38
CA VAL A 167 -5.90 3.28 12.24
C VAL A 167 -5.59 4.67 11.69
N ASN A 168 -6.60 5.50 11.43
CA ASN A 168 -6.40 6.85 10.90
C ASN A 168 -5.60 7.72 11.87
N LEU A 169 -5.95 7.69 13.17
CA LEU A 169 -5.22 8.45 14.19
C LEU A 169 -3.76 8.02 14.30
N LEU A 170 -3.49 6.70 14.34
CA LEU A 170 -2.13 6.18 14.43
C LEU A 170 -1.34 6.49 13.16
N SER A 171 -2.00 6.43 11.99
CA SER A 171 -1.37 6.75 10.72
C SER A 171 -0.87 8.19 10.67
N GLU A 172 -1.68 9.13 11.14
CA GLU A 172 -1.28 10.53 11.25
C GLU A 172 -0.17 10.76 12.28
N GLN A 173 -0.36 10.23 13.50
CA GLN A 173 0.57 10.50 14.61
C GLN A 173 1.93 9.83 14.46
N GLN A 174 1.98 8.67 13.80
CA GLN A 174 3.18 7.84 13.69
C GLN A 174 3.73 7.78 12.26
N HIS A 175 3.17 8.59 11.36
CA HIS A 175 3.57 8.62 9.94
C HIS A 175 3.63 7.21 9.33
N ILE A 176 2.55 6.46 9.51
CA ILE A 176 2.46 5.09 8.99
C ILE A 176 2.39 5.13 7.46
N GLY A 177 3.27 4.36 6.83
CA GLY A 177 3.31 4.26 5.37
C GLY A 177 2.73 2.99 4.80
N LEU A 178 2.49 2.00 5.64
CA LEU A 178 1.89 0.73 5.23
C LEU A 178 1.08 0.14 6.38
N ILE A 179 -0.19 -0.16 6.13
CA ILE A 179 -1.04 -0.94 7.02
C ILE A 179 -0.99 -2.39 6.55
N VAL A 180 -0.82 -3.34 7.47
CA VAL A 180 -0.81 -4.77 7.17
C VAL A 180 -1.87 -5.46 7.99
N MET A 181 -2.70 -6.29 7.35
CA MET A 181 -3.68 -7.12 8.04
C MET A 181 -3.89 -8.47 7.38
N GLY A 182 -4.22 -9.47 8.19
CA GLY A 182 -4.58 -10.79 7.72
C GLY A 182 -6.06 -10.88 7.35
N ILE A 183 -6.36 -11.77 6.41
CA ILE A 183 -7.73 -12.15 6.11
C ILE A 183 -7.91 -13.65 6.26
N THR A 184 -9.05 -14.04 6.87
CA THR A 184 -9.49 -15.44 6.95
C THR A 184 -10.41 -15.75 5.79
N GLY A 185 -10.09 -16.82 5.04
CA GLY A 185 -11.11 -17.51 4.27
C GLY A 185 -12.10 -18.19 5.23
N LYS A 186 -13.40 -18.15 4.97
CA LYS A 186 -14.35 -18.98 5.74
C LYS A 186 -14.04 -20.44 5.49
N SER A 187 -13.82 -21.19 6.56
CA SER A 187 -13.33 -22.58 6.60
C SER A 187 -14.16 -23.65 5.88
N ASN A 188 -15.30 -23.30 5.27
CA ASN A 188 -16.18 -24.27 4.56
C ASN A 188 -16.62 -23.82 3.16
N LEU A 189 -16.16 -22.66 2.70
CA LEU A 189 -16.40 -22.19 1.34
C LEU A 189 -15.06 -21.59 0.89
N GLU A 190 -14.47 -22.17 -0.10
CA GLU A 190 -13.20 -21.84 -0.76
C GLU A 190 -13.17 -20.42 -1.36
N GLN A 191 -13.68 -19.43 -0.64
CA GLN A 191 -13.78 -18.04 -1.07
C GLN A 191 -13.06 -17.14 -0.05
N ILE A 192 -12.10 -16.37 -0.51
CA ILE A 192 -11.54 -15.27 0.25
C ILE A 192 -12.61 -14.19 0.36
N LEU A 193 -13.11 -13.98 1.56
CA LEU A 193 -13.98 -12.85 1.88
C LEU A 193 -13.12 -11.81 2.59
N ILE A 194 -12.87 -10.70 1.91
CA ILE A 194 -12.27 -9.54 2.58
C ILE A 194 -13.27 -9.05 3.62
N GLY A 195 -12.83 -9.02 4.87
CA GLY A 195 -13.66 -8.61 6.00
C GLY A 195 -14.12 -7.15 5.88
N SER A 196 -15.26 -6.83 6.48
CA SER A 196 -15.82 -5.47 6.48
C SER A 196 -14.84 -4.42 7.00
N ASN A 197 -13.95 -4.77 7.90
CA ASN A 197 -12.91 -3.87 8.43
C ASN A 197 -11.86 -3.53 7.37
N ALA A 198 -11.39 -4.50 6.58
CA ALA A 198 -10.45 -4.27 5.50
C ALA A 198 -11.03 -3.33 4.43
N ILE A 199 -12.30 -3.57 4.05
CA ILE A 199 -13.01 -2.72 3.09
C ILE A 199 -13.15 -1.28 3.62
N LYS A 200 -13.47 -1.12 4.91
CA LYS A 200 -13.58 0.21 5.51
C LYS A 200 -12.23 0.93 5.56
N ILE A 201 -11.17 0.25 6.01
CA ILE A 201 -9.81 0.82 6.03
C ILE A 201 -9.41 1.23 4.62
N ALA A 202 -9.59 0.37 3.62
CA ALA A 202 -9.25 0.67 2.23
C ALA A 202 -10.02 1.87 1.63
N LYS A 203 -11.22 2.17 2.15
CA LYS A 203 -12.05 3.31 1.70
C LYS A 203 -11.82 4.59 2.49
N GLU A 204 -11.40 4.50 3.74
CA GLU A 204 -11.35 5.61 4.69
C GLU A 204 -9.93 6.00 5.10
N SER A 205 -8.92 5.24 4.69
CA SER A 205 -7.50 5.54 4.96
C SER A 205 -6.77 5.87 3.67
N SER A 206 -5.97 6.93 3.70
CA SER A 206 -5.04 7.28 2.60
C SER A 206 -3.76 6.42 2.61
N VAL A 207 -3.54 5.65 3.67
CA VAL A 207 -2.36 4.79 3.78
C VAL A 207 -2.59 3.48 3.04
N PRO A 208 -1.63 3.02 2.23
CA PRO A 208 -1.68 1.72 1.56
C PRO A 208 -2.01 0.58 2.52
N LEU A 209 -2.93 -0.30 2.11
CA LEU A 209 -3.36 -1.46 2.89
C LEU A 209 -2.90 -2.76 2.23
N LEU A 210 -1.98 -3.46 2.87
CA LEU A 210 -1.52 -4.78 2.45
C LEU A 210 -2.33 -5.87 3.16
N ILE A 211 -3.05 -6.63 2.36
CA ILE A 211 -3.87 -7.76 2.80
C ILE A 211 -3.09 -9.06 2.59
N ILE A 212 -2.91 -9.81 3.67
CA ILE A 212 -2.19 -11.08 3.66
C ILE A 212 -3.18 -12.25 3.80
N PRO A 213 -3.30 -13.11 2.79
CA PRO A 213 -4.06 -14.35 2.90
C PRO A 213 -3.50 -15.25 4.00
N LYS A 214 -4.38 -16.05 4.63
CA LYS A 214 -4.01 -16.95 5.74
C LYS A 214 -2.84 -17.89 5.39
N ASP A 215 -2.82 -18.39 4.16
CA ASP A 215 -1.86 -19.38 3.70
C ASP A 215 -0.69 -18.78 2.90
N ALA A 216 -0.63 -17.43 2.80
CA ALA A 216 0.47 -16.74 2.12
C ALA A 216 1.77 -16.94 2.89
N LYS A 217 2.80 -17.37 2.19
CA LYS A 217 4.17 -17.44 2.71
C LYS A 217 4.97 -16.29 2.14
N PHE A 218 5.82 -15.69 2.97
CA PHE A 218 6.69 -14.64 2.47
C PHE A 218 7.78 -15.23 1.57
N GLU A 219 7.84 -14.69 0.38
CA GLU A 219 8.96 -14.81 -0.54
C GLU A 219 9.40 -13.40 -0.93
N SER A 220 10.68 -13.23 -1.26
CA SER A 220 11.16 -11.92 -1.73
C SER A 220 10.37 -11.48 -2.95
N ILE A 221 9.74 -10.31 -2.85
CA ILE A 221 8.88 -9.76 -3.90
C ILE A 221 9.76 -9.22 -5.02
N LYS A 222 9.77 -9.91 -6.16
CA LYS A 222 10.55 -9.55 -7.35
C LYS A 222 9.67 -9.16 -8.54
N ARG A 223 8.40 -9.56 -8.51
CA ARG A 223 7.42 -9.29 -9.56
C ARG A 223 6.14 -8.79 -8.92
N VAL A 224 5.74 -7.61 -9.34
CA VAL A 224 4.54 -6.92 -8.86
C VAL A 224 3.59 -6.74 -10.02
N LEU A 225 2.33 -7.10 -9.83
CA LEU A 225 1.28 -6.93 -10.79
C LEU A 225 0.40 -5.73 -10.41
N PHE A 226 0.30 -4.74 -11.27
CA PHE A 226 -0.70 -3.68 -11.15
C PHE A 226 -1.91 -4.00 -12.03
N ALA A 227 -3.05 -4.30 -11.42
CA ALA A 227 -4.31 -4.54 -12.13
C ALA A 227 -5.01 -3.20 -12.40
N CYS A 228 -5.12 -2.82 -13.68
CA CYS A 228 -5.66 -1.55 -14.14
C CYS A 228 -6.95 -1.76 -14.96
N ASP A 229 -8.00 -0.98 -14.68
CA ASP A 229 -9.29 -1.05 -15.39
C ASP A 229 -9.38 -0.13 -16.61
N LEU A 230 -8.31 0.55 -16.99
CA LEU A 230 -8.23 1.50 -18.11
C LEU A 230 -9.30 2.61 -18.06
N LYS A 231 -9.70 3.06 -16.85
CA LYS A 231 -10.68 4.14 -16.72
C LYS A 231 -10.04 5.36 -16.06
N LYS A 232 -9.97 6.47 -16.82
CA LYS A 232 -9.40 7.74 -16.33
C LYS A 232 -8.01 7.58 -15.71
N VAL A 233 -7.15 6.82 -16.39
CA VAL A 233 -5.85 6.34 -15.89
C VAL A 233 -5.01 7.47 -15.26
N LEU A 234 -4.90 8.63 -15.93
CA LEU A 234 -4.14 9.77 -15.42
C LEU A 234 -4.63 10.32 -14.08
N LYS A 235 -5.94 10.16 -13.79
CA LYS A 235 -6.54 10.72 -12.55
C LYS A 235 -6.61 9.70 -11.43
N THR A 236 -6.78 8.42 -11.77
CA THR A 236 -7.09 7.40 -10.76
C THR A 236 -5.91 6.53 -10.38
N THR A 237 -4.81 6.59 -11.14
CA THR A 237 -3.62 5.78 -10.85
C THR A 237 -2.69 6.52 -9.90
N PRO A 238 -2.43 6.01 -8.69
CA PRO A 238 -1.48 6.60 -7.73
C PRO A 238 -0.04 6.26 -8.12
N VAL A 239 0.41 6.83 -9.25
CA VAL A 239 1.69 6.49 -9.92
C VAL A 239 2.86 6.57 -8.96
N GLN A 240 2.98 7.66 -8.19
CA GLN A 240 4.12 7.88 -7.29
C GLN A 240 4.17 6.82 -6.18
N THR A 241 3.01 6.47 -5.62
CA THR A 241 2.94 5.44 -4.58
C THR A 241 3.36 4.08 -5.14
N ILE A 242 2.86 3.69 -6.32
CA ILE A 242 3.26 2.43 -6.96
C ILE A 242 4.75 2.42 -7.28
N LYS A 243 5.30 3.50 -7.89
CA LYS A 243 6.74 3.63 -8.17
C LYS A 243 7.58 3.49 -6.90
N SER A 244 7.16 4.13 -5.82
CA SER A 244 7.86 4.03 -4.53
C SER A 244 7.88 2.59 -4.00
N PHE A 245 6.79 1.85 -4.15
CA PHE A 245 6.75 0.43 -3.76
C PHE A 245 7.66 -0.44 -4.62
N ILE A 246 7.57 -0.35 -5.94
CA ILE A 246 8.39 -1.19 -6.83
C ILE A 246 9.89 -0.88 -6.67
N HIS A 247 10.26 0.39 -6.45
CA HIS A 247 11.66 0.76 -6.22
C HIS A 247 12.15 0.27 -4.85
N ALA A 248 11.36 0.42 -3.78
CA ALA A 248 11.71 -0.09 -2.46
C ALA A 248 11.87 -1.61 -2.45
N LEU A 249 11.03 -2.32 -3.22
CA LEU A 249 11.09 -3.77 -3.37
C LEU A 249 12.18 -4.22 -4.36
N GLY A 250 12.70 -3.33 -5.20
CA GLY A 250 13.57 -3.72 -6.33
C GLY A 250 12.86 -4.67 -7.29
N ALA A 251 11.54 -4.49 -7.47
CA ALA A 251 10.68 -5.41 -8.18
C ALA A 251 10.39 -4.95 -9.61
N LYS A 252 10.18 -5.90 -10.51
CA LYS A 252 9.70 -5.65 -11.86
C LYS A 252 8.19 -5.44 -11.84
N LEU A 253 7.72 -4.44 -12.59
CA LEU A 253 6.31 -4.10 -12.73
C LEU A 253 5.69 -4.81 -13.93
N PHE A 254 4.59 -5.51 -13.68
CA PHE A 254 3.66 -6.02 -14.69
C PHE A 254 2.37 -5.21 -14.58
N ILE A 255 1.81 -4.81 -15.71
CA ILE A 255 0.56 -4.08 -15.78
C ILE A 255 -0.44 -4.92 -16.55
N LEU A 256 -1.56 -5.24 -15.93
CA LEU A 256 -2.58 -6.10 -16.50
C LEU A 256 -3.91 -5.37 -16.59
N ASN A 257 -4.50 -5.42 -17.77
CA ASN A 257 -5.91 -5.13 -17.97
C ASN A 257 -6.65 -6.42 -18.32
N VAL A 258 -7.76 -6.66 -17.62
CA VAL A 258 -8.66 -7.76 -17.91
C VAL A 258 -9.95 -7.19 -18.46
N ALA A 259 -10.26 -7.50 -19.72
CA ALA A 259 -11.47 -7.09 -20.39
C ALA A 259 -12.56 -8.16 -20.29
N ASP A 260 -13.83 -7.74 -20.24
CA ASP A 260 -14.98 -8.62 -20.36
C ASP A 260 -15.42 -8.65 -21.83
N ASN A 261 -15.10 -9.72 -22.55
CA ASN A 261 -15.51 -10.19 -23.90
C ASN A 261 -15.96 -9.19 -24.99
N GLN A 262 -16.12 -7.91 -24.74
CA GLN A 262 -16.66 -6.94 -25.70
C GLN A 262 -15.85 -5.65 -25.88
N LEU A 263 -14.75 -5.44 -25.16
CA LEU A 263 -14.14 -4.12 -25.06
C LEU A 263 -12.69 -4.00 -25.57
N VAL A 264 -12.10 -5.03 -26.14
CA VAL A 264 -10.67 -5.04 -26.54
C VAL A 264 -10.33 -3.99 -27.60
N PHE A 265 -11.29 -3.55 -28.41
CA PHE A 265 -11.08 -2.59 -29.51
C PHE A 265 -12.10 -1.43 -29.50
N ASN A 266 -12.18 -0.70 -28.40
CA ASN A 266 -12.89 0.57 -28.39
C ASN A 266 -11.88 1.74 -28.45
N ALA A 267 -12.18 2.79 -29.23
CA ALA A 267 -11.31 3.97 -29.36
C ALA A 267 -10.96 4.61 -28.02
N ASP A 268 -11.89 4.62 -27.06
CA ASP A 268 -11.67 5.14 -25.71
C ASP A 268 -10.61 4.32 -24.94
N ASN A 269 -10.59 2.99 -25.13
CA ASN A 269 -9.59 2.13 -24.51
C ASN A 269 -8.19 2.36 -25.08
N THR A 270 -8.09 2.65 -26.38
CA THR A 270 -6.79 2.94 -27.03
C THR A 270 -6.17 4.22 -26.46
N GLU A 271 -6.96 5.27 -26.24
CA GLU A 271 -6.47 6.51 -25.63
C GLU A 271 -5.99 6.29 -24.16
N GLU A 272 -6.77 5.56 -23.37
CA GLU A 272 -6.38 5.25 -21.98
C GLU A 272 -5.16 4.31 -21.91
N GLN A 273 -5.00 3.40 -22.87
CA GLN A 273 -3.77 2.58 -22.99
C GLN A 273 -2.55 3.44 -23.29
N LEU A 274 -2.63 4.39 -24.22
CA LEU A 274 -1.52 5.31 -24.52
C LEU A 274 -1.12 6.12 -23.27
N LYS A 275 -2.12 6.66 -22.55
CA LYS A 275 -1.87 7.37 -21.29
C LYS A 275 -1.22 6.47 -20.24
N LEU A 276 -1.64 5.20 -20.15
CA LEU A 276 -1.05 4.22 -19.26
C LEU A 276 0.43 3.99 -19.60
N HIS A 277 0.76 3.82 -20.86
CA HIS A 277 2.15 3.67 -21.31
C HIS A 277 3.00 4.90 -20.95
N GLU A 278 2.50 6.12 -21.21
CA GLU A 278 3.20 7.37 -20.87
C GLU A 278 3.55 7.45 -19.36
N LEU A 279 2.70 6.93 -18.47
CA LEU A 279 2.95 6.95 -17.03
C LEU A 279 4.10 6.02 -16.59
N TRP A 280 4.33 4.93 -17.31
CA TRP A 280 5.20 3.84 -16.88
C TRP A 280 6.39 3.56 -17.80
N ASP A 281 6.58 4.30 -18.89
CA ASP A 281 7.68 4.09 -19.84
C ASP A 281 9.06 4.12 -19.17
N SER A 282 9.22 4.95 -18.12
CA SER A 282 10.47 5.02 -17.34
C SER A 282 10.76 3.77 -16.50
N GLU A 283 9.76 2.92 -16.24
CA GLU A 283 9.86 1.81 -15.29
C GLU A 283 10.11 0.45 -15.98
N ASN A 284 10.25 0.41 -17.30
CA ASN A 284 10.37 -0.83 -18.10
C ASN A 284 9.25 -1.85 -17.73
N ALA A 285 8.02 -1.35 -17.56
CA ALA A 285 6.87 -2.18 -17.21
C ALA A 285 6.50 -3.12 -18.36
N GLU A 286 6.06 -4.35 -18.03
CA GLU A 286 5.46 -5.25 -19.00
C GLU A 286 3.94 -5.09 -19.02
N TYR A 287 3.36 -4.91 -20.21
CA TYR A 287 1.93 -4.69 -20.40
C TYR A 287 1.25 -5.94 -20.94
N HIS A 288 0.15 -6.31 -20.31
CA HIS A 288 -0.66 -7.46 -20.68
C HIS A 288 -2.14 -7.10 -20.74
N TYR A 289 -2.80 -7.60 -21.77
CA TYR A 289 -4.23 -7.40 -22.01
C TYR A 289 -4.84 -8.78 -22.25
N ILE A 290 -5.75 -9.17 -21.39
CA ILE A 290 -6.38 -10.50 -21.46
C ILE A 290 -7.90 -10.38 -21.42
N ASP A 291 -8.58 -11.37 -21.97
CA ASP A 291 -10.02 -11.52 -21.86
C ASP A 291 -10.38 -12.53 -20.77
N SER A 292 -11.30 -12.16 -19.88
CA SER A 292 -11.89 -13.07 -18.91
C SER A 292 -13.28 -12.61 -18.52
N GLU A 293 -14.23 -13.55 -18.49
CA GLU A 293 -15.59 -13.28 -17.98
C GLU A 293 -15.60 -12.89 -16.50
N ASP A 294 -14.55 -13.29 -15.76
CA ASP A 294 -14.30 -12.95 -14.37
C ASP A 294 -12.95 -12.25 -14.24
N THR A 295 -13.02 -10.96 -14.00
CA THR A 295 -11.82 -10.13 -13.86
C THR A 295 -10.91 -10.60 -12.71
N ALA A 296 -11.48 -11.03 -11.58
CA ALA A 296 -10.70 -11.51 -10.45
C ALA A 296 -9.98 -12.82 -10.78
N GLU A 297 -10.68 -13.76 -11.43
CA GLU A 297 -10.11 -15.02 -11.90
C GLU A 297 -8.99 -14.77 -12.92
N GLY A 298 -9.22 -13.87 -13.89
CA GLY A 298 -8.22 -13.49 -14.87
C GLY A 298 -6.94 -12.93 -14.25
N ILE A 299 -7.08 -12.02 -13.27
CA ILE A 299 -5.93 -11.43 -12.56
C ILE A 299 -5.13 -12.51 -11.83
N MET A 300 -5.81 -13.40 -11.12
CA MET A 300 -5.08 -14.36 -10.29
C MET A 300 -4.46 -15.46 -11.14
N LYS A 301 -5.16 -15.95 -12.16
CA LYS A 301 -4.59 -16.90 -13.11
C LYS A 301 -3.33 -16.33 -13.77
N PHE A 302 -3.38 -15.08 -14.21
CA PHE A 302 -2.21 -14.40 -14.73
C PHE A 302 -1.09 -14.30 -13.69
N ALA A 303 -1.44 -13.97 -12.45
CA ALA A 303 -0.48 -13.83 -11.37
C ALA A 303 0.23 -15.17 -11.06
N ASP A 304 -0.50 -16.28 -11.05
CA ASP A 304 0.08 -17.62 -10.86
C ASP A 304 0.98 -18.02 -12.04
N GLU A 305 0.53 -17.79 -13.29
CA GLU A 305 1.28 -18.13 -14.51
C GLU A 305 2.60 -17.34 -14.67
N HIS A 306 2.68 -16.15 -14.05
CA HIS A 306 3.85 -15.25 -14.15
C HIS A 306 4.66 -15.15 -12.86
N ASP A 307 4.42 -16.04 -11.89
CA ASP A 307 5.08 -16.02 -10.57
C ASP A 307 5.04 -14.63 -9.91
N ILE A 308 3.89 -14.00 -9.84
CA ILE A 308 3.68 -12.70 -9.18
C ILE A 308 3.62 -12.90 -7.67
N GLN A 309 4.37 -12.10 -6.91
CA GLN A 309 4.39 -12.16 -5.45
C GLN A 309 3.52 -11.09 -4.79
N LEU A 310 3.07 -10.07 -5.53
CA LEU A 310 2.23 -9.00 -5.00
C LEU A 310 1.30 -8.47 -6.09
N VAL A 311 0.01 -8.42 -5.82
CA VAL A 311 -0.96 -7.75 -6.69
C VAL A 311 -1.29 -6.37 -6.10
N ILE A 312 -1.20 -5.33 -6.91
CA ILE A 312 -1.63 -3.97 -6.58
C ILE A 312 -2.94 -3.66 -7.30
N THR A 313 -3.89 -3.07 -6.59
CA THR A 313 -5.12 -2.56 -7.18
C THR A 313 -5.58 -1.28 -6.50
N VAL A 314 -6.34 -0.47 -7.23
CA VAL A 314 -6.96 0.76 -6.76
C VAL A 314 -8.46 0.54 -6.64
N PRO A 315 -9.02 0.51 -5.42
CA PRO A 315 -10.45 0.36 -5.22
C PRO A 315 -11.19 1.62 -5.67
N LYS A 316 -11.76 1.60 -6.86
CA LYS A 316 -12.61 2.69 -7.34
C LYS A 316 -14.00 2.63 -6.71
N LYS A 317 -14.63 3.78 -6.52
CA LYS A 317 -15.95 3.91 -5.88
C LYS A 317 -17.06 3.12 -6.57
N TYR A 318 -16.86 2.70 -7.83
CA TYR A 318 -17.86 1.98 -8.65
C TYR A 318 -17.19 0.87 -9.47
N GLY A 319 -17.48 -0.39 -9.16
CA GLY A 319 -17.42 -1.52 -10.09
C GLY A 319 -16.32 -2.55 -9.90
N PHE A 320 -15.03 -2.23 -10.02
CA PHE A 320 -13.95 -3.23 -10.02
C PHE A 320 -13.73 -3.85 -8.63
N PHE A 321 -13.69 -3.01 -7.59
CA PHE A 321 -13.51 -3.45 -6.21
C PHE A 321 -14.69 -4.32 -5.72
N GLU A 322 -15.92 -3.99 -6.15
CA GLU A 322 -17.10 -4.80 -5.84
C GLU A 322 -17.06 -6.15 -6.54
N SER A 323 -16.53 -6.25 -7.76
CA SER A 323 -16.40 -7.52 -8.46
C SER A 323 -15.33 -8.43 -7.85
N LEU A 324 -14.25 -7.88 -7.30
CA LEU A 324 -13.24 -8.64 -6.56
C LEU A 324 -13.80 -9.18 -5.21
N PHE A 325 -14.80 -8.49 -4.61
CA PHE A 325 -15.23 -8.75 -3.24
C PHE A 325 -16.73 -9.05 -3.04
N HIS A 326 -17.56 -8.75 -4.04
CA HIS A 326 -19.00 -9.04 -4.01
C HIS A 326 -19.38 -10.03 -5.09
N ARG A 327 -19.31 -11.30 -4.80
CA ARG A 327 -19.98 -12.29 -5.64
C ARG A 327 -21.15 -12.95 -4.95
N THR A 328 -22.28 -12.83 -5.64
CA THR A 328 -23.47 -13.65 -5.47
C THR A 328 -23.13 -15.13 -5.54
N VAL A 329 -23.72 -15.89 -4.68
CA VAL A 329 -23.57 -17.29 -4.26
C VAL A 329 -23.58 -18.37 -5.39
N THR A 330 -23.53 -18.02 -6.67
CA THR A 330 -23.87 -18.95 -7.76
C THR A 330 -22.72 -19.49 -8.60
N LYS A 331 -21.48 -19.09 -8.41
CA LYS A 331 -20.35 -19.77 -9.09
C LYS A 331 -19.30 -20.20 -8.07
N LYS A 332 -19.28 -21.51 -7.82
CA LYS A 332 -18.23 -22.24 -7.14
C LYS A 332 -16.94 -22.13 -7.95
N LEU A 333 -16.04 -21.23 -7.57
CA LEU A 333 -14.65 -21.31 -7.96
C LEU A 333 -13.81 -21.13 -6.71
N SER A 334 -13.09 -22.18 -6.40
CA SER A 334 -12.14 -22.31 -5.30
C SER A 334 -11.00 -21.32 -5.52
N TYR A 335 -11.09 -20.20 -4.86
CA TYR A 335 -10.03 -19.20 -4.91
C TYR A 335 -9.12 -19.37 -3.70
N HIS A 336 -8.06 -20.13 -3.87
CA HIS A 336 -6.94 -20.16 -2.95
C HIS A 336 -5.92 -19.12 -3.37
N SER A 337 -6.23 -17.82 -3.21
CA SER A 337 -5.18 -16.84 -3.40
C SER A 337 -4.20 -16.93 -2.23
N HIS A 338 -2.98 -17.30 -2.52
CA HIS A 338 -1.84 -17.21 -1.62
C HIS A 338 -1.04 -15.92 -1.85
N ILE A 339 -1.45 -15.11 -2.83
CA ILE A 339 -0.74 -13.88 -3.22
C ILE A 339 -1.29 -12.69 -2.44
N PRO A 340 -0.44 -11.93 -1.75
CA PRO A 340 -0.83 -10.69 -1.08
C PRO A 340 -1.40 -9.64 -2.03
N LEU A 341 -2.34 -8.84 -1.49
CA LEU A 341 -3.00 -7.78 -2.24
C LEU A 341 -2.74 -6.42 -1.58
N LEU A 342 -2.14 -5.50 -2.32
CA LEU A 342 -1.94 -4.12 -1.91
C LEU A 342 -3.05 -3.23 -2.47
N LEU A 343 -3.83 -2.63 -1.58
CA LEU A 343 -4.89 -1.68 -1.92
C LEU A 343 -4.36 -0.26 -1.75
N LEU A 344 -4.51 0.55 -2.79
CA LEU A 344 -4.09 1.95 -2.81
C LEU A 344 -5.30 2.86 -2.99
N GLU A 345 -5.29 4.03 -2.37
CA GLU A 345 -6.26 5.08 -2.66
C GLU A 345 -6.12 5.58 -4.11
N GLU A 346 -7.23 6.05 -4.71
CA GLU A 346 -7.18 6.70 -6.04
C GLU A 346 -6.20 7.88 -6.03
N GLY A 347 -5.44 8.04 -7.10
CA GLY A 347 -4.62 9.23 -7.33
C GLY A 347 -5.50 10.49 -7.37
N ILE A 348 -4.97 11.61 -6.89
CA ILE A 348 -5.64 12.92 -6.89
C ILE A 348 -5.23 13.69 -8.14
#